data_246194d53bfea1ad8e4d4bd50afc9d2a
#
_entry.id   246194d53bfea1ad8e4d4bd50afc9d2a
#
_cell.length_a   1.000
_cell.length_b   1.000
_cell.length_c   1.000
_cell.angle_alpha   90.00
_cell.angle_beta   90.00
_cell.angle_gamma   90.00
#
_symmetry.space_group_name_H-M   'P 1'
#
loop_
_entity.id
_entity.type
_entity.pdbx_description
1 polymer ?
#
loop_
_entity_poly.entity_id
_entity_poly.type
_entity_poly.pdbx_seq_one_letter_code
_entity_poly.pdbx_strand_id
1 'polypeptide(L)'
;MHTCAFDSVKLTLEESMTTITEVKQPNFLMMKRVWIAIALPIVIFYFSGIQGLVQLALVWIFASIMLLMFAYKKFRIKKWNASTRDVFGESDGMWSHEFGPTAMRIDEKRKLVHLKEGDKQKTYPFEAVKEWRYNLSTTRERSGMNKELDRTHDFRESGFYITVDDVQNPEWRVMFFPQQGDFNSQEGIRDTELQLKRWMHIFDKVINMNK
;
A
#
# COMPACT_ATOMS: atom_id res chain seq x y z
N MET A 1 46.83 -3.86 -2.79
CA MET A 1 46.10 -2.83 -3.58
C MET A 1 44.71 -3.32 -4.02
N HIS A 2 43.88 -3.90 -3.11
CA HIS A 2 42.56 -4.45 -3.51
C HIS A 2 41.41 -3.94 -2.66
N THR A 3 41.60 -2.94 -1.79
CA THR A 3 40.61 -2.44 -0.83
C THR A 3 39.77 -1.26 -1.34
N CYS A 4 40.22 -0.51 -2.34
CA CYS A 4 39.49 0.70 -2.81
C CYS A 4 38.30 0.42 -3.74
N ALA A 5 38.20 -0.76 -4.36
CA ALA A 5 37.10 -1.06 -5.30
C ALA A 5 35.79 -1.47 -4.58
N PHE A 6 35.90 -2.01 -3.38
CA PHE A 6 34.75 -2.49 -2.61
C PHE A 6 33.95 -1.36 -1.95
N ASP A 7 34.65 -0.29 -1.54
CA ASP A 7 34.00 0.89 -0.91
C ASP A 7 33.26 1.76 -1.93
N SER A 8 33.75 1.85 -3.16
CA SER A 8 33.09 2.60 -4.22
C SER A 8 31.76 1.94 -4.66
N VAL A 9 31.70 0.62 -4.65
CA VAL A 9 30.46 -0.13 -4.98
C VAL A 9 29.44 -0.01 -3.86
N LYS A 10 29.87 0.08 -2.61
CA LYS A 10 28.99 0.24 -1.45
C LYS A 10 28.37 1.64 -1.40
N LEU A 11 29.17 2.67 -1.69
CA LEU A 11 28.72 4.07 -1.79
C LEU A 11 27.70 4.29 -2.92
N THR A 12 27.91 3.69 -4.10
CA THR A 12 26.97 3.78 -5.21
C THR A 12 25.69 2.99 -4.97
N LEU A 13 25.72 1.92 -4.16
CA LEU A 13 24.54 1.17 -3.74
C LEU A 13 23.68 1.94 -2.73
N GLU A 14 24.30 2.64 -1.78
CA GLU A 14 23.57 3.50 -0.84
C GLU A 14 22.99 4.74 -1.54
N GLU A 15 23.68 5.33 -2.48
CA GLU A 15 23.21 6.51 -3.23
C GLU A 15 22.05 6.17 -4.18
N SER A 16 22.02 4.96 -4.75
CA SER A 16 20.88 4.50 -5.57
C SER A 16 19.65 4.09 -4.74
N MET A 17 19.82 3.80 -3.44
CA MET A 17 18.71 3.53 -2.52
C MET A 17 18.07 4.80 -1.95
N THR A 18 18.75 5.94 -1.98
CA THR A 18 18.27 7.20 -1.36
C THR A 18 17.46 8.11 -2.29
N THR A 19 17.38 7.84 -3.58
CA THR A 19 16.42 8.53 -4.44
C THR A 19 15.01 7.94 -4.33
N ILE A 20 14.50 7.86 -3.10
CA ILE A 20 13.07 7.79 -2.87
C ILE A 20 12.54 9.20 -3.19
N THR A 21 12.01 9.38 -4.39
CA THR A 21 11.26 10.59 -4.72
C THR A 21 10.12 10.67 -3.72
N GLU A 22 10.18 11.61 -2.77
CA GLU A 22 9.09 11.84 -1.82
C GLU A 22 7.79 12.03 -2.59
N VAL A 23 6.91 11.03 -2.51
CA VAL A 23 5.56 11.19 -3.03
C VAL A 23 4.88 12.21 -2.15
N LYS A 24 4.58 13.36 -2.71
CA LYS A 24 3.84 14.43 -2.05
C LYS A 24 2.57 13.83 -1.43
N GLN A 25 2.59 13.66 -0.13
CA GLN A 25 1.46 13.05 0.58
C GLN A 25 0.21 13.92 0.41
N PRO A 26 -0.95 13.32 0.14
CA PRO A 26 -2.19 14.08 0.02
C PRO A 26 -2.49 14.79 1.34
N ASN A 27 -2.78 16.09 1.26
CA ASN A 27 -3.17 16.87 2.43
C ASN A 27 -4.68 16.79 2.62
N PHE A 28 -5.14 16.38 3.80
CA PHE A 28 -6.56 16.27 4.15
C PHE A 28 -7.30 17.60 3.99
N LEU A 29 -6.68 18.72 4.36
CA LEU A 29 -7.24 20.07 4.26
C LEU A 29 -7.45 20.54 2.82
N MET A 30 -6.78 19.93 1.84
CA MET A 30 -7.00 20.24 0.41
C MET A 30 -8.25 19.59 -0.19
N MET A 31 -8.97 18.77 0.56
CA MET A 31 -10.18 18.12 0.05
C MET A 31 -11.37 19.08 0.07
N LYS A 32 -12.00 19.29 -1.09
CA LYS A 32 -13.18 20.19 -1.24
C LYS A 32 -14.29 19.91 -0.22
N ARG A 33 -14.50 18.65 0.14
CA ARG A 33 -15.55 18.24 1.11
C ARG A 33 -15.29 18.74 2.52
N VAL A 34 -14.03 18.90 2.93
CA VAL A 34 -13.65 19.47 4.23
C VAL A 34 -14.07 20.93 4.28
N TRP A 35 -13.80 21.69 3.23
CA TRP A 35 -14.20 23.09 3.13
C TRP A 35 -15.73 23.27 3.09
N ILE A 36 -16.45 22.37 2.42
CA ILE A 36 -17.92 22.37 2.43
C ILE A 36 -18.45 22.15 3.86
N ALA A 37 -17.87 21.20 4.61
CA ALA A 37 -18.28 20.93 5.98
C ALA A 37 -18.03 22.13 6.91
N ILE A 38 -16.95 22.88 6.71
CA ILE A 38 -16.61 24.09 7.48
C ILE A 38 -17.49 25.27 7.05
N ALA A 39 -17.79 25.42 5.76
CA ALA A 39 -18.61 26.51 5.23
C ALA A 39 -20.08 26.38 5.61
N LEU A 40 -20.59 25.16 5.82
CA LEU A 40 -22.01 24.89 6.08
C LEU A 40 -22.58 25.73 7.26
N PRO A 41 -22.00 25.72 8.47
CA PRO A 41 -22.48 26.55 9.59
C PRO A 41 -22.36 28.05 9.32
N ILE A 42 -21.35 28.48 8.56
CA ILE A 42 -21.15 29.90 8.21
C ILE A 42 -22.27 30.36 7.29
N VAL A 43 -22.65 29.57 6.32
CA VAL A 43 -23.75 29.86 5.39
C VAL A 43 -25.08 29.94 6.16
N ILE A 44 -25.35 28.98 7.04
CA ILE A 44 -26.57 29.00 7.88
C ILE A 44 -26.62 30.25 8.75
N PHE A 45 -25.50 30.60 9.39
CA PHE A 45 -25.42 31.82 10.20
C PHE A 45 -25.69 33.09 9.38
N TYR A 46 -25.14 33.16 8.16
CA TYR A 46 -25.34 34.33 7.30
C TYR A 46 -26.80 34.54 6.87
N PHE A 47 -27.52 33.46 6.54
CA PHE A 47 -28.91 33.54 6.07
C PHE A 47 -29.97 33.57 7.17
N SER A 48 -29.73 32.90 8.28
CA SER A 48 -30.74 32.68 9.33
C SER A 48 -30.35 33.26 10.70
N GLY A 49 -29.17 33.88 10.79
CA GLY A 49 -28.66 34.41 12.04
C GLY A 49 -28.39 33.33 13.09
N ILE A 50 -28.19 33.77 14.34
CA ILE A 50 -27.87 32.86 15.46
C ILE A 50 -29.02 31.91 15.81
N GLN A 51 -30.28 32.38 15.65
CA GLN A 51 -31.44 31.56 15.92
C GLN A 51 -31.56 30.38 14.95
N GLY A 52 -31.38 30.63 13.65
CA GLY A 52 -31.38 29.58 12.64
C GLY A 52 -30.25 28.55 12.83
N LEU A 53 -29.06 29.05 13.25
CA LEU A 53 -27.92 28.18 13.53
C LEU A 53 -28.22 27.24 14.72
N VAL A 54 -28.87 27.71 15.77
CA VAL A 54 -29.26 26.91 16.94
C VAL A 54 -30.40 25.96 16.62
N GLN A 55 -31.45 26.42 15.91
CA GLN A 55 -32.60 25.59 15.55
C GLN A 55 -32.20 24.42 14.63
N LEU A 56 -31.28 24.65 13.70
CA LEU A 56 -30.78 23.64 12.78
C LEU A 56 -29.53 22.92 13.26
N ALA A 57 -29.13 23.10 14.54
CA ALA A 57 -27.87 22.59 15.08
C ALA A 57 -27.69 21.08 14.85
N LEU A 58 -28.70 20.28 15.17
CA LEU A 58 -28.63 18.83 14.97
C LEU A 58 -28.44 18.45 13.51
N VAL A 59 -29.10 19.15 12.58
CA VAL A 59 -29.03 18.85 11.15
C VAL A 59 -27.65 19.18 10.58
N TRP A 60 -27.15 20.41 10.81
CA TRP A 60 -25.85 20.80 10.23
C TRP A 60 -24.66 20.11 10.90
N ILE A 61 -24.74 19.79 12.23
CA ILE A 61 -23.72 19.00 12.92
C ILE A 61 -23.65 17.60 12.32
N PHE A 62 -24.81 16.93 12.18
CA PHE A 62 -24.85 15.59 11.59
C PHE A 62 -24.34 15.59 10.13
N ALA A 63 -24.79 16.54 9.31
CA ALA A 63 -24.31 16.68 7.95
C ALA A 63 -22.80 16.93 7.85
N SER A 64 -22.25 17.79 8.74
CA SER A 64 -20.81 18.05 8.78
C SER A 64 -20.01 16.81 9.20
N ILE A 65 -20.48 16.08 10.21
CA ILE A 65 -19.83 14.81 10.64
C ILE A 65 -19.83 13.81 9.47
N MET A 66 -20.96 13.62 8.80
CA MET A 66 -21.06 12.73 7.64
C MET A 66 -20.08 13.12 6.54
N LEU A 67 -20.04 14.41 6.18
CA LEU A 67 -19.10 14.92 5.15
C LEU A 67 -17.64 14.69 5.54
N LEU A 68 -17.29 14.93 6.81
CA LEU A 68 -15.95 14.69 7.33
C LEU A 68 -15.59 13.19 7.33
N MET A 69 -16.52 12.31 7.72
CA MET A 69 -16.31 10.87 7.65
C MET A 69 -16.06 10.40 6.21
N PHE A 70 -16.86 10.86 5.25
CA PHE A 70 -16.64 10.54 3.83
C PHE A 70 -15.32 11.12 3.29
N ALA A 71 -14.97 12.35 3.72
CA ALA A 71 -13.69 12.95 3.36
C ALA A 71 -12.53 12.15 3.92
N TYR A 72 -12.60 11.74 5.19
CA TYR A 72 -11.58 10.94 5.83
C TYR A 72 -11.41 9.57 5.19
N LYS A 73 -12.53 8.86 4.89
CA LYS A 73 -12.48 7.58 4.17
C LYS A 73 -11.76 7.73 2.82
N LYS A 74 -12.15 8.73 2.03
CA LYS A 74 -11.54 9.00 0.72
C LYS A 74 -10.07 9.44 0.83
N PHE A 75 -9.73 10.22 1.86
CA PHE A 75 -8.34 10.61 2.14
C PHE A 75 -7.48 9.39 2.47
N ARG A 76 -7.98 8.50 3.33
CA ARG A 76 -7.27 7.27 3.71
C ARG A 76 -6.96 6.41 2.50
N ILE A 77 -7.95 6.18 1.63
CA ILE A 77 -7.77 5.42 0.39
C ILE A 77 -6.74 6.11 -0.51
N LYS A 78 -6.85 7.43 -0.70
CA LYS A 78 -5.92 8.18 -1.54
C LYS A 78 -4.49 8.18 -0.97
N LYS A 79 -4.34 8.27 0.35
CA LYS A 79 -3.03 8.16 1.02
C LYS A 79 -2.41 6.79 0.80
N TRP A 80 -3.20 5.72 0.87
CA TRP A 80 -2.74 4.36 0.71
C TRP A 80 -2.38 4.07 -0.75
N ASN A 81 -3.20 4.50 -1.72
CA ASN A 81 -2.86 4.38 -3.14
C ASN A 81 -1.59 5.16 -3.52
N ALA A 82 -1.37 6.31 -2.87
CA ALA A 82 -0.14 7.10 -3.08
C ALA A 82 1.10 6.45 -2.45
N SER A 83 0.93 5.54 -1.49
CA SER A 83 2.04 4.81 -0.86
C SER A 83 2.37 3.48 -1.55
N THR A 84 1.56 3.06 -2.53
CA THR A 84 1.84 1.88 -3.35
C THR A 84 2.64 2.30 -4.58
N ARG A 85 3.80 1.71 -4.77
CA ARG A 85 4.64 1.92 -5.96
C ARG A 85 5.03 0.60 -6.56
N ASP A 86 4.58 0.39 -7.79
CA ASP A 86 5.01 -0.71 -8.61
C ASP A 86 5.87 -0.18 -9.76
N VAL A 87 7.07 -0.68 -9.91
CA VAL A 87 7.92 -0.44 -11.07
C VAL A 87 8.10 -1.77 -11.80
N PHE A 88 7.58 -1.82 -13.00
CA PHE A 88 7.75 -2.96 -13.90
C PHE A 88 8.72 -2.58 -15.02
N GLY A 89 9.99 -2.77 -14.76
CA GLY A 89 11.05 -2.41 -15.70
C GLY A 89 11.50 -3.60 -16.53
N GLU A 90 10.67 -4.08 -17.47
CA GLU A 90 11.07 -5.16 -18.38
C GLU A 90 12.33 -4.80 -19.19
N SER A 91 12.51 -3.52 -19.55
CA SER A 91 13.70 -3.06 -20.27
C SER A 91 14.96 -3.02 -19.41
N ASP A 92 14.82 -2.74 -18.12
CA ASP A 92 15.95 -2.54 -17.21
C ASP A 92 16.26 -3.75 -16.34
N GLY A 93 15.41 -4.78 -16.36
CA GLY A 93 15.51 -5.96 -15.49
C GLY A 93 15.31 -5.64 -14.00
N MET A 94 14.57 -4.57 -13.72
CA MET A 94 14.30 -4.09 -12.36
C MET A 94 12.82 -4.12 -12.07
N TRP A 95 12.45 -4.89 -11.04
CA TRP A 95 11.07 -5.06 -10.62
C TRP A 95 10.96 -4.62 -9.16
N SER A 96 10.06 -3.74 -8.82
CA SER A 96 9.89 -3.32 -7.44
C SER A 96 8.43 -3.12 -7.07
N HIS A 97 8.10 -3.48 -5.84
CA HIS A 97 6.84 -3.20 -5.19
C HIS A 97 7.12 -2.63 -3.81
N GLU A 98 6.46 -1.54 -3.48
CA GLU A 98 6.55 -0.92 -2.18
C GLU A 98 5.16 -0.55 -1.70
N PHE A 99 4.82 -0.96 -0.49
CA PHE A 99 3.61 -0.55 0.18
C PHE A 99 3.80 -0.45 1.70
N GLY A 100 3.59 0.74 2.25
CA GLY A 100 3.70 1.03 3.67
C GLY A 100 5.08 0.68 4.23
N PRO A 101 5.17 -0.21 5.24
CA PRO A 101 6.45 -0.60 5.83
C PRO A 101 7.15 -1.73 5.06
N THR A 102 6.56 -2.23 3.97
CA THR A 102 7.09 -3.38 3.25
C THR A 102 7.49 -3.02 1.84
N ALA A 103 8.58 -3.63 1.36
CA ALA A 103 9.05 -3.49 0.00
C ALA A 103 9.75 -4.75 -0.48
N MET A 104 9.68 -5.00 -1.79
CA MET A 104 10.51 -5.99 -2.47
C MET A 104 11.01 -5.43 -3.78
N ARG A 105 12.24 -5.76 -4.13
CA ARG A 105 12.86 -5.36 -5.38
C ARG A 105 13.69 -6.51 -5.93
N ILE A 106 13.52 -6.82 -7.20
CA ILE A 106 14.27 -7.82 -7.93
C ILE A 106 15.18 -7.11 -8.92
N ASP A 107 16.47 -7.41 -8.87
CA ASP A 107 17.47 -7.02 -9.85
C ASP A 107 17.87 -8.27 -10.63
N GLU A 108 17.32 -8.43 -11.81
CA GLU A 108 17.56 -9.59 -12.69
C GLU A 108 19.02 -9.63 -13.17
N LYS A 109 19.61 -8.46 -13.46
CA LYS A 109 20.98 -8.37 -13.97
C LYS A 109 22.03 -8.80 -12.94
N ARG A 110 21.77 -8.47 -11.66
CA ARG A 110 22.65 -8.82 -10.55
C ARG A 110 22.25 -10.10 -9.85
N LYS A 111 21.11 -10.67 -10.20
CA LYS A 111 20.48 -11.85 -9.56
C LYS A 111 20.27 -11.64 -8.05
N LEU A 112 19.74 -10.49 -7.65
CA LEU A 112 19.53 -10.09 -6.27
C LEU A 112 18.05 -9.78 -5.99
N VAL A 113 17.60 -10.16 -4.79
CA VAL A 113 16.30 -9.79 -4.25
C VAL A 113 16.52 -8.97 -2.98
N HIS A 114 16.00 -7.74 -2.96
CA HIS A 114 15.99 -6.88 -1.80
C HIS A 114 14.63 -6.96 -1.13
N LEU A 115 14.60 -7.25 0.16
CA LEU A 115 13.38 -7.40 0.95
C LEU A 115 13.41 -6.44 2.14
N LYS A 116 12.26 -5.85 2.42
CA LYS A 116 12.05 -4.95 3.56
C LYS A 116 10.73 -5.27 4.25
N GLU A 117 10.76 -5.36 5.56
CA GLU A 117 9.59 -5.49 6.42
C GLU A 117 9.80 -4.69 7.71
N GLY A 118 9.08 -3.55 7.86
CA GLY A 118 9.29 -2.61 8.95
C GLY A 118 10.68 -1.99 8.90
N ASP A 119 11.41 -2.11 10.00
CA ASP A 119 12.78 -1.60 10.14
C ASP A 119 13.85 -2.58 9.63
N LYS A 120 13.43 -3.81 9.28
CA LYS A 120 14.33 -4.83 8.75
C LYS A 120 14.40 -4.72 7.25
N GLN A 121 15.64 -4.77 6.73
CA GLN A 121 15.90 -4.87 5.29
C GLN A 121 17.11 -5.74 5.04
N LYS A 122 17.05 -6.58 4.02
CA LYS A 122 18.16 -7.45 3.62
C LYS A 122 18.11 -7.78 2.14
N THR A 123 19.28 -8.06 1.59
CA THR A 123 19.45 -8.44 0.18
C THR A 123 19.91 -9.89 0.12
N TYR A 124 19.29 -10.65 -0.77
CA TYR A 124 19.57 -12.05 -0.98
C TYR A 124 19.90 -12.33 -2.45
N PRO A 125 20.85 -13.25 -2.74
CA PRO A 125 21.00 -13.77 -4.09
C PRO A 125 19.80 -14.69 -4.42
N PHE A 126 19.53 -14.91 -5.70
CA PHE A 126 18.40 -15.76 -6.15
C PHE A 126 18.45 -17.18 -5.59
N GLU A 127 19.65 -17.73 -5.41
CA GLU A 127 19.86 -19.06 -4.86
C GLU A 127 19.38 -19.20 -3.40
N ALA A 128 19.41 -18.09 -2.64
CA ALA A 128 18.94 -18.07 -1.26
C ALA A 128 17.41 -17.99 -1.15
N VAL A 129 16.70 -17.65 -2.22
CA VAL A 129 15.24 -17.63 -2.25
C VAL A 129 14.76 -19.07 -2.48
N LYS A 130 14.09 -19.68 -1.49
CA LYS A 130 13.64 -21.09 -1.54
C LYS A 130 12.26 -21.23 -2.13
N GLU A 131 11.30 -20.45 -1.61
CA GLU A 131 9.89 -20.55 -1.94
C GLU A 131 9.23 -19.18 -1.88
N TRP A 132 8.18 -19.00 -2.66
CA TRP A 132 7.30 -17.83 -2.57
C TRP A 132 5.86 -18.28 -2.73
N ARG A 133 5.00 -17.63 -1.98
CA ARG A 133 3.57 -17.90 -1.99
C ARG A 133 2.80 -16.61 -1.69
N TYR A 134 1.56 -16.56 -2.06
CA TYR A 134 0.69 -15.51 -1.58
C TYR A 134 -0.45 -16.09 -0.75
N ASN A 135 -0.91 -15.30 0.19
CA ASN A 135 -2.12 -15.58 0.94
C ASN A 135 -3.05 -14.37 0.81
N LEU A 136 -4.30 -14.63 0.47
CA LEU A 136 -5.37 -13.65 0.46
C LEU A 136 -6.44 -14.12 1.43
N SER A 137 -6.25 -13.79 2.71
CA SER A 137 -7.21 -14.13 3.75
C SER A 137 -8.45 -13.26 3.61
N THR A 138 -9.60 -13.89 3.44
CA THR A 138 -10.90 -13.21 3.40
C THR A 138 -11.78 -13.76 4.51
N THR A 139 -12.16 -12.89 5.44
CA THR A 139 -13.12 -13.23 6.47
C THR A 139 -14.53 -13.04 5.92
N ARG A 140 -15.40 -14.04 6.09
CA ARG A 140 -16.81 -13.90 5.77
C ARG A 140 -17.55 -13.36 6.98
N GLU A 141 -17.92 -12.10 6.94
CA GLU A 141 -18.79 -11.51 7.95
C GLU A 141 -20.24 -11.47 7.46
N ARG A 142 -21.17 -11.84 8.34
CA ARG A 142 -22.60 -11.60 8.08
C ARG A 142 -22.88 -10.13 8.32
N SER A 143 -22.98 -9.35 7.26
CA SER A 143 -23.33 -7.94 7.37
C SER A 143 -24.80 -7.75 7.03
N GLY A 144 -25.58 -7.24 8.00
CA GLY A 144 -26.89 -6.65 7.80
C GLY A 144 -28.08 -7.61 7.58
N MET A 145 -29.25 -7.00 7.38
CA MET A 145 -30.55 -7.67 7.22
C MET A 145 -30.69 -8.56 5.95
N ASN A 146 -29.83 -8.42 4.97
CA ASN A 146 -29.96 -9.09 3.65
C ASN A 146 -29.12 -10.36 3.49
N LYS A 147 -28.60 -10.96 4.55
CA LYS A 147 -27.93 -12.28 4.55
C LYS A 147 -26.88 -12.54 3.46
N GLU A 148 -26.44 -11.55 2.70
CA GLU A 148 -25.29 -11.69 1.81
C GLU A 148 -24.01 -11.68 2.65
N LEU A 149 -23.22 -12.74 2.48
CA LEU A 149 -21.92 -12.88 3.12
C LEU A 149 -20.95 -11.94 2.40
N ASP A 150 -20.75 -10.74 2.95
CA ASP A 150 -19.70 -9.86 2.48
C ASP A 150 -18.34 -10.47 2.85
N ARG A 151 -17.47 -10.58 1.85
CA ARG A 151 -16.09 -10.96 2.07
C ARG A 151 -15.32 -9.72 2.48
N THR A 152 -14.83 -9.70 3.70
CA THR A 152 -13.88 -8.68 4.16
C THR A 152 -12.47 -9.22 4.08
N HIS A 153 -11.55 -8.37 3.67
CA HIS A 153 -10.15 -8.73 3.52
C HIS A 153 -9.42 -8.61 4.86
N ASP A 154 -8.75 -9.67 5.29
CA ASP A 154 -7.89 -9.61 6.47
C ASP A 154 -6.46 -9.21 6.08
N PHE A 155 -6.12 -7.96 6.39
CA PHE A 155 -4.81 -7.40 6.15
C PHE A 155 -3.68 -8.04 6.95
N ARG A 156 -4.01 -8.60 8.10
CA ARG A 156 -2.98 -9.13 9.00
C ARG A 156 -2.36 -10.40 8.46
N GLU A 157 -3.13 -11.15 7.69
CA GLU A 157 -2.71 -12.44 7.15
C GLU A 157 -2.54 -12.44 5.64
N SER A 158 -2.94 -11.34 4.96
CA SER A 158 -2.80 -11.25 3.51
C SER A 158 -1.47 -10.65 3.11
N GLY A 159 -0.91 -11.16 2.02
CA GLY A 159 0.35 -10.67 1.47
C GLY A 159 1.07 -11.68 0.61
N PHE A 160 2.22 -11.26 0.15
CA PHE A 160 3.17 -12.09 -0.58
C PHE A 160 4.27 -12.52 0.38
N TYR A 161 4.50 -13.81 0.51
CA TYR A 161 5.43 -14.41 1.44
C TYR A 161 6.61 -14.99 0.66
N ILE A 162 7.81 -14.69 1.11
CA ILE A 162 9.07 -15.11 0.48
C ILE A 162 9.90 -15.82 1.54
N THR A 163 10.13 -17.10 1.33
CA THR A 163 11.00 -17.92 2.18
C THR A 163 12.42 -17.91 1.65
N VAL A 164 13.36 -17.61 2.52
CA VAL A 164 14.78 -17.48 2.20
C VAL A 164 15.65 -18.38 3.09
N ASP A 165 16.86 -18.69 2.62
CA ASP A 165 17.85 -19.44 3.38
C ASP A 165 18.57 -18.53 4.39
N ASP A 166 17.82 -18.07 5.40
CA ASP A 166 18.33 -17.19 6.45
C ASP A 166 17.74 -17.63 7.80
N VAL A 167 18.62 -18.06 8.70
CA VAL A 167 18.23 -18.55 10.03
C VAL A 167 17.58 -17.46 10.90
N GLN A 168 17.98 -16.21 10.71
CA GLN A 168 17.44 -15.10 11.51
C GLN A 168 16.10 -14.59 11.00
N ASN A 169 15.89 -14.57 9.69
CA ASN A 169 14.66 -14.11 9.06
C ASN A 169 14.29 -15.04 7.90
N PRO A 170 13.74 -16.23 8.22
CA PRO A 170 13.48 -17.26 7.21
C PRO A 170 12.32 -16.92 6.28
N GLU A 171 11.40 -16.06 6.71
CA GLU A 171 10.24 -15.65 5.92
C GLU A 171 10.08 -14.12 5.98
N TRP A 172 9.77 -13.54 4.84
CA TRP A 172 9.48 -12.13 4.65
C TRP A 172 8.06 -11.98 4.11
N ARG A 173 7.33 -11.00 4.63
CA ARG A 173 5.99 -10.68 4.16
C ARG A 173 5.95 -9.31 3.51
N VAL A 174 5.45 -9.26 2.28
CA VAL A 174 5.20 -8.01 1.54
C VAL A 174 3.70 -7.80 1.42
N MET A 175 3.25 -6.64 1.88
CA MET A 175 1.83 -6.27 1.87
C MET A 175 1.43 -5.66 0.54
N PHE A 176 0.19 -5.90 0.13
CA PHE A 176 -0.42 -5.36 -1.07
C PHE A 176 -1.70 -4.60 -0.73
N PHE A 177 -1.99 -3.60 -1.53
CA PHE A 177 -3.21 -2.82 -1.40
C PHE A 177 -3.85 -2.64 -2.78
N PRO A 178 -5.18 -2.67 -2.89
CA PRO A 178 -5.85 -2.49 -4.18
C PRO A 178 -5.56 -1.11 -4.76
N GLN A 179 -5.21 -1.06 -6.03
CA GLN A 179 -5.06 0.17 -6.81
C GLN A 179 -6.42 0.67 -7.30
N GLN A 180 -7.37 -0.27 -7.49
CA GLN A 180 -8.73 0.00 -7.91
C GLN A 180 -9.71 -0.57 -6.88
N GLY A 181 -10.81 0.16 -6.67
CA GLY A 181 -11.83 -0.24 -5.70
C GLY A 181 -11.52 0.15 -4.25
N ASP A 182 -12.48 -0.15 -3.38
CA ASP A 182 -12.29 -0.01 -1.93
C ASP A 182 -11.72 -1.32 -1.38
N PHE A 183 -10.90 -1.21 -0.37
CA PHE A 183 -10.22 -2.33 0.26
C PHE A 183 -11.13 -3.52 0.63
N ASN A 184 -12.32 -3.23 1.14
CA ASN A 184 -13.31 -4.24 1.52
C ASN A 184 -14.35 -4.52 0.42
N SER A 185 -14.18 -3.93 -0.78
CA SER A 185 -15.06 -4.24 -1.91
C SER A 185 -14.59 -5.49 -2.64
N GLN A 186 -15.52 -6.15 -3.32
CA GLN A 186 -15.17 -7.30 -4.16
C GLN A 186 -14.18 -6.91 -5.28
N GLU A 187 -14.31 -5.68 -5.80
CA GLU A 187 -13.40 -5.12 -6.79
C GLU A 187 -11.98 -4.98 -6.23
N GLY A 188 -11.83 -4.40 -5.02
CA GLY A 188 -10.53 -4.26 -4.37
C GLY A 188 -9.88 -5.59 -4.02
N ILE A 189 -10.66 -6.57 -3.55
CA ILE A 189 -10.17 -7.93 -3.28
C ILE A 189 -9.65 -8.58 -4.58
N ARG A 190 -10.41 -8.47 -5.67
CA ARG A 190 -10.01 -8.99 -6.98
C ARG A 190 -8.76 -8.32 -7.52
N ASP A 191 -8.67 -6.99 -7.38
CA ASP A 191 -7.51 -6.22 -7.83
C ASP A 191 -6.24 -6.65 -7.06
N THR A 192 -6.34 -6.79 -5.73
CA THR A 192 -5.23 -7.29 -4.89
C THR A 192 -4.81 -8.69 -5.30
N GLU A 193 -5.77 -9.58 -5.57
CA GLU A 193 -5.46 -10.94 -6.03
C GLU A 193 -4.74 -10.94 -7.39
N LEU A 194 -5.15 -10.08 -8.30
CA LEU A 194 -4.47 -9.94 -9.61
C LEU A 194 -3.05 -9.43 -9.47
N GLN A 195 -2.80 -8.47 -8.56
CA GLN A 195 -1.46 -7.99 -8.26
C GLN A 195 -0.59 -9.12 -7.68
N LEU A 196 -1.09 -9.87 -6.70
CA LEU A 196 -0.39 -11.00 -6.11
C LEU A 196 -0.03 -12.08 -7.14
N LYS A 197 -0.99 -12.44 -8.02
CA LYS A 197 -0.76 -13.40 -9.12
C LYS A 197 0.29 -12.89 -10.11
N ARG A 198 0.28 -11.58 -10.42
CA ARG A 198 1.30 -10.97 -11.28
C ARG A 198 2.70 -11.13 -10.66
N TRP A 199 2.83 -10.88 -9.37
CA TRP A 199 4.12 -11.03 -8.68
C TRP A 199 4.56 -12.49 -8.56
N MET A 200 3.64 -13.44 -8.37
CA MET A 200 3.96 -14.87 -8.49
C MET A 200 4.59 -15.17 -9.85
N HIS A 201 3.97 -14.69 -10.93
CA HIS A 201 4.49 -14.92 -12.27
C HIS A 201 5.86 -14.25 -12.52
N ILE A 202 6.10 -13.05 -11.96
CA ILE A 202 7.41 -12.39 -12.04
C ILE A 202 8.48 -13.22 -11.33
N PHE A 203 8.20 -13.68 -10.11
CA PHE A 203 9.13 -14.54 -9.37
C PHE A 203 9.42 -15.85 -10.11
N ASP A 204 8.40 -16.51 -10.64
CA ASP A 204 8.55 -17.73 -11.43
C ASP A 204 9.40 -17.49 -12.67
N LYS A 205 9.13 -16.42 -13.42
CA LYS A 205 9.86 -16.09 -14.64
C LYS A 205 11.30 -15.65 -14.36
N VAL A 206 11.49 -14.73 -13.39
CA VAL A 206 12.79 -14.08 -13.19
C VAL A 206 13.70 -14.94 -12.31
N ILE A 207 13.19 -15.53 -11.23
CA ILE A 207 14.02 -16.26 -10.28
C ILE A 207 14.24 -17.70 -10.72
N ASN A 208 13.17 -18.45 -11.08
CA ASN A 208 13.32 -19.86 -11.47
C ASN A 208 14.10 -20.05 -12.77
N MET A 209 13.96 -19.14 -13.73
CA MET A 209 14.71 -19.24 -15.00
C MET A 209 16.19 -18.85 -14.86
N ASN A 210 16.55 -18.13 -13.80
CA ASN A 210 17.90 -17.59 -13.60
C ASN A 210 18.65 -18.25 -12.42
N LYS A 211 18.07 -19.24 -11.74
CA LYS A 211 18.76 -20.15 -10.82
C LYS A 211 19.55 -21.17 -11.59
#